data_49710e86d35bc6a54f62771fbbb57633
#
_entry.id   49710e86d35bc6a54f62771fbbb57633
#
_cell.length_a   1.000
_cell.length_b   1.000
_cell.length_c   1.000
_cell.angle_alpha   90.00
_cell.angle_beta   90.00
_cell.angle_gamma   90.00
#
_symmetry.space_group_name_H-M   'P 1'
#
loop_
_entity.id
_entity.type
_entity.pdbx_description
1 polymer ?
#
loop_
_entity_poly.entity_id
_entity_poly.type
_entity_poly.pdbx_seq_one_letter_code
_entity_poly.pdbx_strand_id
1 'polypeptide(L)'
;MDSQSQTYTLPVLPLKNAVCFPGLAMPVTIQDPAAVHAVEAALADELKRVALFVQKNINQTNPRGDDLYSIGTTANLTVVARFGSTLQVIIQSLERVEVVHFTQQKPFLKAQVRPAPVTTRQSVESEALHREVLDLSGQYLSLSNPDVEHKLPLVVASGVGFMVTVYTLAKLLQLDLAKEQALLEAPDDSQAMSILRGFLRHEIQILEVRKKISDRANDTMSKEQHDYILREQIRAMQQELGEVTPETETSGLREKLAQ
;
A
#
# COMPACT_ATOMS: atom_id res chain seq x y z
N MET A 1 5.48 -29.72 21.70
CA MET A 1 6.38 -28.94 22.56
C MET A 1 5.86 -27.52 22.51
N ASP A 2 5.34 -27.04 23.65
CA ASP A 2 4.52 -25.84 23.75
C ASP A 2 5.29 -24.56 23.48
N SER A 3 5.26 -24.09 22.25
CA SER A 3 5.76 -22.75 21.86
C SER A 3 4.89 -21.60 22.41
N GLN A 4 3.81 -21.89 23.11
CA GLN A 4 2.83 -20.91 23.60
C GLN A 4 3.17 -20.28 24.96
N SER A 5 4.22 -20.76 25.64
CA SER A 5 4.54 -20.32 27.02
C SER A 5 5.69 -19.31 27.11
N GLN A 6 6.35 -18.97 25.99
CA GLN A 6 7.51 -18.09 26.03
C GLN A 6 7.06 -16.63 25.83
N THR A 7 7.06 -15.86 26.91
CA THR A 7 6.79 -14.41 26.85
C THR A 7 8.10 -13.64 26.91
N TYR A 8 8.17 -12.54 26.17
CA TYR A 8 9.31 -11.64 26.13
C TYR A 8 8.90 -10.27 26.64
N THR A 9 9.76 -9.60 27.39
CA THR A 9 9.55 -8.19 27.73
C THR A 9 10.45 -7.36 26.84
N LEU A 10 9.85 -6.62 25.90
CA LEU A 10 10.57 -5.85 24.89
C LEU A 10 10.22 -4.37 24.92
N PRO A 11 11.18 -3.48 24.56
CA PRO A 11 10.85 -2.11 24.21
C PRO A 11 9.86 -2.10 23.06
N VAL A 12 8.89 -1.16 23.10
CA VAL A 12 7.87 -1.02 22.08
C VAL A 12 8.17 0.23 21.25
N LEU A 13 8.18 0.04 19.93
CA LEU A 13 8.26 1.12 18.97
C LEU A 13 6.89 1.28 18.28
N PRO A 14 6.14 2.35 18.61
CA PRO A 14 4.89 2.66 17.94
C PRO A 14 5.12 3.09 16.50
N LEU A 15 4.40 2.50 15.56
CA LEU A 15 4.43 2.83 14.14
C LEU A 15 3.17 3.61 13.74
N LYS A 16 3.34 4.68 12.95
CA LYS A 16 2.22 5.54 12.53
C LYS A 16 1.65 5.18 11.17
N ASN A 17 2.52 4.90 10.21
CA ASN A 17 2.14 4.88 8.78
C ASN A 17 2.45 3.57 8.08
N ALA A 18 2.86 2.55 8.79
CA ALA A 18 3.23 1.28 8.17
C ALA A 18 3.07 0.11 9.13
N VAL A 19 2.66 -1.02 8.62
CA VAL A 19 2.72 -2.31 9.29
C VAL A 19 4.01 -3.00 8.89
N CYS A 20 4.75 -3.51 9.87
CA CYS A 20 5.91 -4.35 9.60
C CYS A 20 5.46 -5.82 9.60
N PHE A 21 5.50 -6.45 8.44
CA PHE A 21 5.12 -7.86 8.33
C PHE A 21 6.31 -8.79 8.64
N PRO A 22 6.07 -9.94 9.26
CA PRO A 22 7.10 -10.94 9.49
C PRO A 22 7.86 -11.34 8.23
N GLY A 23 9.19 -11.46 8.35
CA GLY A 23 10.05 -11.82 7.23
C GLY A 23 10.43 -10.68 6.29
N LEU A 24 9.87 -9.48 6.48
CA LEU A 24 10.19 -8.32 5.65
C LEU A 24 11.11 -7.35 6.39
N ALA A 25 11.92 -6.63 5.62
CA ALA A 25 12.76 -5.54 6.11
C ALA A 25 12.29 -4.21 5.54
N MET A 26 12.34 -3.15 6.38
CA MET A 26 12.00 -1.81 5.93
C MET A 26 12.86 -0.74 6.61
N PRO A 27 13.22 0.34 5.90
CA PRO A 27 13.85 1.50 6.51
C PRO A 27 12.79 2.35 7.23
N VAL A 28 13.13 2.81 8.44
CA VAL A 28 12.28 3.70 9.23
C VAL A 28 13.10 4.86 9.75
N THR A 29 12.52 6.05 9.68
CA THR A 29 13.09 7.27 10.28
C THR A 29 12.37 7.57 11.58
N ILE A 30 13.10 7.65 12.67
CA ILE A 30 12.61 7.85 14.04
C ILE A 30 13.02 9.24 14.51
N GLN A 31 12.04 10.06 14.87
CA GLN A 31 12.25 11.43 15.33
C GLN A 31 11.67 11.67 16.73
N ASP A 32 10.72 10.85 17.16
CA ASP A 32 10.11 10.96 18.48
C ASP A 32 11.11 10.56 19.57
N PRO A 33 11.34 11.41 20.58
CA PRO A 33 12.29 11.12 21.67
C PRO A 33 11.99 9.82 22.42
N ALA A 34 10.73 9.50 22.67
CA ALA A 34 10.35 8.26 23.34
C ALA A 34 10.68 7.03 22.49
N ALA A 35 10.47 7.13 21.18
CA ALA A 35 10.83 6.08 20.23
C ALA A 35 12.34 5.92 20.09
N VAL A 36 13.11 7.03 20.11
CA VAL A 36 14.59 6.99 20.14
C VAL A 36 15.08 6.26 21.37
N HIS A 37 14.57 6.58 22.56
CA HIS A 37 14.93 5.89 23.81
C HIS A 37 14.56 4.40 23.76
N ALA A 38 13.43 4.02 23.16
CA ALA A 38 13.06 2.63 22.98
C ALA A 38 14.07 1.87 22.11
N VAL A 39 14.52 2.48 21.01
CA VAL A 39 15.55 1.91 20.13
C VAL A 39 16.90 1.81 20.84
N GLU A 40 17.34 2.85 21.56
CA GLU A 40 18.58 2.82 22.33
C GLU A 40 18.55 1.72 23.40
N ALA A 41 17.43 1.57 24.10
CA ALA A 41 17.24 0.49 25.08
C ALA A 41 17.26 -0.90 24.42
N ALA A 42 16.66 -1.04 23.23
CA ALA A 42 16.70 -2.30 22.48
C ALA A 42 18.11 -2.63 21.98
N LEU A 43 18.89 -1.63 21.57
CA LEU A 43 20.27 -1.83 21.11
C LEU A 43 21.25 -2.15 22.27
N ALA A 44 20.92 -1.74 23.48
CA ALA A 44 21.69 -2.07 24.70
C ALA A 44 21.43 -3.48 25.18
N ASP A 45 20.33 -4.13 24.74
CA ASP A 45 20.02 -5.52 25.04
C ASP A 45 20.81 -6.48 24.13
N GLU A 46 21.19 -7.64 24.66
CA GLU A 46 21.92 -8.69 23.90
C GLU A 46 21.18 -9.12 22.64
N LEU A 47 19.86 -9.20 22.71
CA LEU A 47 19.01 -9.65 21.61
C LEU A 47 18.78 -8.58 20.55
N LYS A 48 19.01 -7.29 20.86
CA LYS A 48 18.74 -6.13 19.98
C LYS A 48 17.33 -6.15 19.37
N ARG A 49 16.36 -6.66 20.11
CA ARG A 49 14.98 -6.82 19.68
C ARG A 49 14.07 -5.70 20.17
N VAL A 50 13.11 -5.37 19.34
CA VAL A 50 12.04 -4.42 19.62
C VAL A 50 10.71 -5.04 19.23
N ALA A 51 9.64 -4.66 19.91
CA ALA A 51 8.29 -4.99 19.52
C ALA A 51 7.66 -3.78 18.77
N LEU A 52 7.08 -4.05 17.61
CA LEU A 52 6.49 -3.06 16.72
C LEU A 52 4.98 -3.18 16.77
N PHE A 53 4.31 -2.09 17.13
CA PHE A 53 2.85 -2.04 17.14
C PHE A 53 2.37 -0.77 16.44
N VAL A 54 1.33 -0.91 15.63
CA VAL A 54 0.75 0.20 14.88
C VAL A 54 -0.19 1.00 15.78
N GLN A 55 -0.17 2.32 15.64
CA GLN A 55 -1.09 3.21 16.34
C GLN A 55 -2.47 3.16 15.67
N LYS A 56 -3.54 3.09 16.48
CA LYS A 56 -4.92 3.18 16.01
C LYS A 56 -5.27 4.56 15.46
N ASN A 57 -4.67 5.60 16.04
CA ASN A 57 -4.84 6.99 15.60
C ASN A 57 -3.50 7.62 15.24
N ILE A 58 -3.31 7.90 13.95
CA ILE A 58 -2.08 8.42 13.37
C ILE A 58 -1.70 9.83 13.87
N ASN A 59 -2.71 10.62 14.28
CA ASN A 59 -2.53 12.01 14.72
C ASN A 59 -2.13 12.12 16.19
N GLN A 60 -2.11 11.02 16.92
CA GLN A 60 -1.79 11.05 18.34
C GLN A 60 -0.28 11.15 18.57
N THR A 61 0.12 12.18 19.33
CA THR A 61 1.48 12.30 19.85
C THR A 61 1.55 11.60 21.22
N ASN A 62 2.61 10.84 21.49
CA ASN A 62 2.78 10.05 22.71
C ASN A 62 1.67 9.02 22.97
N PRO A 63 1.55 7.98 22.11
CA PRO A 63 0.55 6.94 22.28
C PRO A 63 0.78 6.16 23.58
N ARG A 64 -0.31 5.78 24.23
CA ARG A 64 -0.33 4.84 25.35
C ARG A 64 -0.53 3.42 24.80
N GLY A 65 -0.38 2.42 25.67
CA GLY A 65 -0.60 1.04 25.27
C GLY A 65 -1.96 0.77 24.62
N ASP A 66 -3.04 1.38 25.14
CA ASP A 66 -4.41 1.22 24.64
C ASP A 66 -4.63 1.85 23.25
N ASP A 67 -3.76 2.77 22.86
CA ASP A 67 -3.80 3.44 21.55
C ASP A 67 -3.14 2.62 20.44
N LEU A 68 -2.55 1.47 20.79
CA LEU A 68 -1.91 0.57 19.87
C LEU A 68 -2.81 -0.64 19.56
N TYR A 69 -2.60 -1.24 18.38
CA TYR A 69 -3.21 -2.53 18.08
C TYR A 69 -2.59 -3.63 18.95
N SER A 70 -3.36 -4.69 19.24
CA SER A 70 -2.90 -5.78 20.10
C SER A 70 -1.95 -6.77 19.41
N ILE A 71 -2.02 -6.84 18.09
CA ILE A 71 -1.14 -7.68 17.26
C ILE A 71 -0.09 -6.80 16.58
N GLY A 72 1.15 -7.23 16.71
CA GLY A 72 2.32 -6.60 16.14
C GLY A 72 3.37 -7.61 15.74
N THR A 73 4.62 -7.15 15.62
CA THR A 73 5.74 -8.02 15.25
C THR A 73 6.96 -7.72 16.13
N THR A 74 7.79 -8.73 16.36
CA THR A 74 9.14 -8.49 16.86
C THR A 74 10.07 -8.19 15.70
N ALA A 75 11.12 -7.43 15.95
CA ALA A 75 12.09 -7.10 14.93
C ALA A 75 13.50 -6.90 15.50
N ASN A 76 14.50 -7.19 14.68
CA ASN A 76 15.87 -6.76 14.89
C ASN A 76 16.08 -5.35 14.31
N LEU A 77 16.90 -4.58 14.99
CA LEU A 77 17.23 -3.21 14.59
C LEU A 77 18.68 -3.13 14.12
N THR A 78 18.88 -2.46 12.97
CA THR A 78 20.20 -2.05 12.51
C THR A 78 20.20 -0.54 12.30
N VAL A 79 21.01 0.19 13.06
CA VAL A 79 21.16 1.63 12.89
C VAL A 79 22.02 1.89 11.65
N VAL A 80 21.49 2.66 10.70
CA VAL A 80 22.19 3.03 9.47
C VAL A 80 22.87 4.39 9.65
N ALA A 81 22.16 5.37 10.22
CA ALA A 81 22.67 6.72 10.42
C ALA A 81 21.98 7.42 11.61
N ARG A 82 22.71 8.38 12.19
CA ARG A 82 22.18 9.27 13.23
C ARG A 82 22.47 10.72 12.84
N PHE A 83 21.43 11.53 12.77
CA PHE A 83 21.51 12.95 12.46
C PHE A 83 20.85 13.75 13.62
N GLY A 84 21.66 14.18 14.57
CA GLY A 84 21.16 14.84 15.78
C GLY A 84 20.21 13.92 16.57
N SER A 85 18.94 14.32 16.71
CA SER A 85 17.90 13.57 17.39
C SER A 85 17.19 12.54 16.47
N THR A 86 17.47 12.52 15.17
CA THR A 86 16.83 11.63 14.21
C THR A 86 17.67 10.36 14.01
N LEU A 87 17.05 9.20 14.12
CA LEU A 87 17.65 7.90 13.82
C LEU A 87 17.08 7.34 12.53
N GLN A 88 17.97 6.89 11.65
CA GLN A 88 17.62 6.04 10.50
C GLN A 88 17.97 4.60 10.83
N VAL A 89 16.99 3.74 10.85
CA VAL A 89 17.14 2.32 11.20
C VAL A 89 16.55 1.44 10.10
N ILE A 90 17.19 0.30 9.86
CA ILE A 90 16.57 -0.79 9.11
C ILE A 90 15.96 -1.73 10.15
N ILE A 91 14.68 -1.96 10.01
CA ILE A 91 13.91 -2.87 10.84
C ILE A 91 13.73 -4.16 10.05
N GLN A 92 14.23 -5.27 10.60
CA GLN A 92 14.00 -6.61 10.05
C GLN A 92 13.01 -7.34 10.94
N SER A 93 11.77 -7.44 10.48
CA SER A 93 10.68 -8.08 11.22
C SER A 93 10.88 -9.59 11.24
N LEU A 94 10.68 -10.19 12.42
CA LEU A 94 10.95 -11.61 12.68
C LEU A 94 9.66 -12.41 12.75
N GLU A 95 8.88 -12.21 13.81
CA GLU A 95 7.71 -13.01 14.13
C GLU A 95 6.54 -12.15 14.57
N ARG A 96 5.34 -12.64 14.33
CA ARG A 96 4.10 -12.03 14.81
C ARG A 96 3.95 -12.29 16.31
N VAL A 97 3.57 -11.24 17.03
CA VAL A 97 3.36 -11.27 18.48
C VAL A 97 2.05 -10.59 18.87
N GLU A 98 1.54 -11.01 20.00
CA GLU A 98 0.42 -10.39 20.67
C GLU A 98 0.88 -9.76 21.98
N VAL A 99 0.40 -8.55 22.28
CA VAL A 99 0.66 -7.91 23.56
C VAL A 99 -0.14 -8.59 24.68
N VAL A 100 0.54 -8.97 25.77
CA VAL A 100 -0.10 -9.48 26.98
C VAL A 100 -0.49 -8.32 27.89
N HIS A 101 0.48 -7.47 28.23
CA HIS A 101 0.28 -6.21 28.96
C HIS A 101 1.47 -5.28 28.79
N PHE A 102 1.23 -3.99 28.99
CA PHE A 102 2.29 -2.98 29.01
C PHE A 102 2.89 -2.90 30.42
N THR A 103 4.19 -3.11 30.52
CA THR A 103 4.92 -3.10 31.78
C THR A 103 5.47 -1.70 32.15
N GLN A 104 5.65 -0.83 31.15
CA GLN A 104 6.18 0.51 31.31
C GLN A 104 5.55 1.46 30.28
N GLN A 105 5.30 2.72 30.71
CA GLN A 105 4.80 3.75 29.77
C GLN A 105 5.80 4.91 29.60
N LYS A 106 6.66 5.17 30.57
CA LYS A 106 7.67 6.24 30.52
C LYS A 106 9.02 5.71 30.98
N PRO A 107 10.17 6.18 30.42
CA PRO A 107 10.31 7.18 29.37
C PRO A 107 9.92 6.69 27.97
N PHE A 108 9.78 5.39 27.76
CA PHE A 108 9.30 4.73 26.55
C PHE A 108 8.41 3.54 26.92
N LEU A 109 7.65 3.04 25.95
CA LEU A 109 6.77 1.89 26.16
C LEU A 109 7.58 0.60 26.23
N LYS A 110 7.26 -0.26 27.23
CA LYS A 110 7.66 -1.67 27.26
C LYS A 110 6.42 -2.53 27.40
N ALA A 111 6.43 -3.67 26.72
CA ALA A 111 5.35 -4.64 26.81
C ALA A 111 5.87 -6.04 26.98
N GLN A 112 5.13 -6.84 27.72
CA GLN A 112 5.24 -8.29 27.67
C GLN A 112 4.44 -8.79 26.48
N VAL A 113 5.10 -9.50 25.57
CA VAL A 113 4.51 -10.04 24.34
C VAL A 113 4.64 -11.55 24.31
N ARG A 114 3.74 -12.21 23.60
CA ARG A 114 3.80 -13.64 23.32
C ARG A 114 3.80 -13.91 21.82
N PRO A 115 4.49 -14.95 21.35
CA PRO A 115 4.38 -15.39 19.97
C PRO A 115 2.92 -15.69 19.59
N ALA A 116 2.51 -15.22 18.44
CA ALA A 116 1.16 -15.43 17.88
C ALA A 116 1.27 -15.91 16.42
N PRO A 117 1.82 -17.12 16.18
CA PRO A 117 2.05 -17.62 14.84
C PRO A 117 0.75 -17.74 14.06
N VAL A 118 0.80 -17.48 12.77
CA VAL A 118 -0.33 -17.71 11.86
C VAL A 118 -0.46 -19.22 11.63
N THR A 119 -1.65 -19.76 11.81
CA THR A 119 -1.91 -21.18 11.54
C THR A 119 -1.96 -21.40 10.05
N THR A 120 -1.10 -22.25 9.54
CA THR A 120 -1.10 -22.66 8.12
C THR A 120 -1.81 -23.98 7.97
N ARG A 121 -2.87 -24.02 7.17
CA ARG A 121 -3.59 -25.25 6.84
C ARG A 121 -3.33 -25.61 5.38
N GLN A 122 -2.59 -26.68 5.16
CA GLN A 122 -2.44 -27.25 3.82
C GLN A 122 -3.74 -27.98 3.43
N SER A 123 -4.55 -27.34 2.60
CA SER A 123 -5.75 -27.93 2.00
C SER A 123 -5.81 -27.57 0.52
N VAL A 124 -6.55 -28.36 -0.25
CA VAL A 124 -6.78 -28.07 -1.66
C VAL A 124 -7.43 -26.72 -1.85
N GLU A 125 -8.29 -26.32 -0.91
CA GLU A 125 -8.95 -25.02 -0.90
C GLU A 125 -7.98 -23.88 -0.69
N SER A 126 -7.02 -24.02 0.26
CA SER A 126 -6.01 -23.00 0.50
C SER A 126 -5.06 -22.84 -0.69
N GLU A 127 -4.74 -23.95 -1.38
CA GLU A 127 -3.92 -23.92 -2.59
C GLU A 127 -4.67 -23.24 -3.76
N ALA A 128 -5.96 -23.53 -3.93
CA ALA A 128 -6.78 -22.87 -4.94
C ALA A 128 -6.91 -21.37 -4.68
N LEU A 129 -7.13 -20.99 -3.44
CA LEU A 129 -7.22 -19.60 -3.03
C LEU A 129 -5.88 -18.86 -3.25
N HIS A 130 -4.76 -19.52 -3.00
CA HIS A 130 -3.44 -18.96 -3.28
C HIS A 130 -3.24 -18.66 -4.77
N ARG A 131 -3.58 -19.60 -5.63
CA ARG A 131 -3.50 -19.39 -7.08
C ARG A 131 -4.38 -18.22 -7.52
N GLU A 132 -5.63 -18.17 -7.02
CA GLU A 132 -6.54 -17.07 -7.33
C GLU A 132 -5.96 -15.70 -6.88
N VAL A 133 -5.36 -15.62 -5.70
CA VAL A 133 -4.73 -14.38 -5.20
C VAL A 133 -3.55 -13.96 -6.09
N LEU A 134 -2.74 -14.90 -6.55
CA LEU A 134 -1.64 -14.61 -7.48
C LEU A 134 -2.14 -14.11 -8.83
N ASP A 135 -3.16 -14.73 -9.40
CA ASP A 135 -3.77 -14.34 -10.67
C ASP A 135 -4.38 -12.93 -10.57
N LEU A 136 -5.13 -12.65 -9.50
CA LEU A 136 -5.68 -11.32 -9.24
C LEU A 136 -4.58 -10.27 -9.03
N SER A 137 -3.48 -10.64 -8.38
CA SER A 137 -2.34 -9.74 -8.20
C SER A 137 -1.69 -9.36 -9.52
N GLY A 138 -1.55 -10.33 -10.44
CA GLY A 138 -1.09 -10.08 -11.81
C GLY A 138 -2.04 -9.14 -12.57
N GLN A 139 -3.35 -9.38 -12.52
CA GLN A 139 -4.35 -8.52 -13.14
C GLN A 139 -4.31 -7.08 -12.58
N TYR A 140 -4.23 -6.93 -11.27
CA TYR A 140 -4.12 -5.62 -10.63
C TYR A 140 -2.87 -4.87 -11.10
N LEU A 141 -1.71 -5.53 -11.10
CA LEU A 141 -0.44 -4.91 -11.50
C LEU A 141 -0.43 -4.51 -12.97
N SER A 142 -0.98 -5.34 -13.86
CA SER A 142 -1.09 -5.01 -15.29
C SER A 142 -1.97 -3.79 -15.55
N LEU A 143 -3.00 -3.56 -14.72
CA LEU A 143 -3.89 -2.41 -14.83
C LEU A 143 -3.34 -1.15 -14.15
N SER A 144 -2.61 -1.30 -13.03
CA SER A 144 -2.15 -0.18 -12.21
C SER A 144 -0.74 0.27 -12.56
N ASN A 145 0.18 -0.66 -12.80
CA ASN A 145 1.59 -0.38 -13.05
C ASN A 145 2.26 -1.53 -13.83
N PRO A 146 2.19 -1.50 -15.18
CA PRO A 146 2.74 -2.55 -16.03
C PRO A 146 4.24 -2.82 -15.79
N ASP A 147 5.01 -1.79 -15.40
CA ASP A 147 6.45 -1.93 -15.14
C ASP A 147 6.76 -2.79 -13.90
N VAL A 148 5.79 -2.94 -13.00
CA VAL A 148 5.93 -3.72 -11.76
C VAL A 148 5.45 -5.16 -11.93
N GLU A 149 4.63 -5.44 -12.94
CA GLU A 149 4.11 -6.79 -13.22
C GLU A 149 5.24 -7.82 -13.35
N HIS A 150 6.35 -7.45 -13.96
CA HIS A 150 7.54 -8.32 -14.11
C HIS A 150 8.20 -8.73 -12.78
N LYS A 151 7.89 -8.07 -11.67
CA LYS A 151 8.42 -8.40 -10.34
C LYS A 151 7.63 -9.51 -9.64
N LEU A 152 6.39 -9.75 -10.05
CA LEU A 152 5.53 -10.78 -9.44
C LEU A 152 6.15 -12.18 -9.48
N PRO A 153 6.69 -12.67 -10.61
CA PRO A 153 7.33 -13.99 -10.67
C PRO A 153 8.53 -14.12 -9.72
N LEU A 154 9.30 -13.03 -9.51
CA LEU A 154 10.43 -13.00 -8.59
C LEU A 154 9.97 -13.15 -7.13
N VAL A 155 8.85 -12.52 -6.76
CA VAL A 155 8.26 -12.63 -5.42
C VAL A 155 7.79 -14.05 -5.15
N VAL A 156 7.15 -14.67 -6.13
CA VAL A 156 6.65 -16.05 -6.03
C VAL A 156 7.78 -17.08 -6.04
N ALA A 157 8.81 -16.85 -6.88
CA ALA A 157 9.95 -17.77 -7.05
C ALA A 157 10.93 -17.76 -5.88
N SER A 158 10.87 -16.76 -4.98
CA SER A 158 11.81 -16.65 -3.85
C SER A 158 11.74 -17.80 -2.84
N GLY A 159 10.77 -18.73 -2.96
CA GLY A 159 10.64 -19.92 -2.12
C GLY A 159 10.40 -19.60 -0.63
N VAL A 160 10.20 -18.36 -0.31
CA VAL A 160 9.89 -17.89 1.03
C VAL A 160 8.47 -18.29 1.37
N GLY A 161 8.24 -18.79 2.58
CA GLY A 161 6.97 -19.39 2.99
C GLY A 161 5.74 -18.57 2.58
N PHE A 162 4.65 -19.27 2.38
CA PHE A 162 3.38 -18.80 1.84
C PHE A 162 2.92 -17.43 2.37
N MET A 163 2.93 -17.23 3.70
CA MET A 163 2.52 -15.96 4.33
C MET A 163 3.45 -14.79 3.97
N VAL A 164 4.73 -15.03 3.74
CA VAL A 164 5.65 -13.97 3.32
C VAL A 164 5.30 -13.48 1.91
N THR A 165 4.84 -14.37 1.03
CA THR A 165 4.32 -13.99 -0.29
C THR A 165 3.09 -13.07 -0.15
N VAL A 166 2.12 -13.44 0.72
CA VAL A 166 0.94 -12.61 1.00
C VAL A 166 1.34 -11.22 1.52
N TYR A 167 2.27 -11.15 2.47
CA TYR A 167 2.75 -9.89 3.03
C TYR A 167 3.52 -9.05 2.01
N THR A 168 4.33 -9.70 1.16
CA THR A 168 5.05 -9.00 0.09
C THR A 168 4.08 -8.42 -0.94
N LEU A 169 3.05 -9.19 -1.32
CA LEU A 169 1.99 -8.70 -2.20
C LEU A 169 1.25 -7.52 -1.57
N ALA A 170 0.90 -7.59 -0.28
CA ALA A 170 0.23 -6.49 0.41
C ALA A 170 1.05 -5.18 0.34
N LYS A 171 2.38 -5.28 0.48
CA LYS A 171 3.28 -4.12 0.33
C LYS A 171 3.39 -3.64 -1.12
N LEU A 172 3.48 -4.55 -2.07
CA LEU A 172 3.56 -4.23 -3.49
C LEU A 172 2.30 -3.52 -3.99
N LEU A 173 1.14 -3.92 -3.48
CA LEU A 173 -0.17 -3.36 -3.78
C LEU A 173 -0.46 -2.04 -3.05
N GLN A 174 0.42 -1.62 -2.14
CA GLN A 174 0.27 -0.39 -1.36
C GLN A 174 -1.07 -0.28 -0.63
N LEU A 175 -1.44 -1.35 0.09
CA LEU A 175 -2.67 -1.36 0.87
C LEU A 175 -2.69 -0.23 1.90
N ASP A 176 -3.88 0.25 2.23
CA ASP A 176 -4.02 1.19 3.34
C ASP A 176 -3.69 0.51 4.69
N LEU A 177 -3.31 1.32 5.68
CA LEU A 177 -2.85 0.86 6.98
C LEU A 177 -3.84 -0.09 7.68
N ALA A 178 -5.13 0.19 7.56
CA ALA A 178 -6.17 -0.62 8.20
C ALA A 178 -6.25 -2.02 7.57
N LYS A 179 -6.11 -2.11 6.26
CA LYS A 179 -6.09 -3.40 5.52
C LYS A 179 -4.80 -4.18 5.79
N GLU A 180 -3.64 -3.49 5.81
CA GLU A 180 -2.38 -4.12 6.22
C GLU A 180 -2.47 -4.69 7.64
N GLN A 181 -3.05 -3.94 8.57
CA GLN A 181 -3.23 -4.40 9.96
C GLN A 181 -4.20 -5.59 10.03
N ALA A 182 -5.30 -5.56 9.30
CA ALA A 182 -6.23 -6.68 9.22
C ALA A 182 -5.57 -7.97 8.68
N LEU A 183 -4.66 -7.84 7.72
CA LEU A 183 -3.85 -8.97 7.23
C LEU A 183 -2.90 -9.51 8.31
N LEU A 184 -2.28 -8.62 9.09
CA LEU A 184 -1.40 -9.03 10.18
C LEU A 184 -2.21 -9.70 11.31
N GLU A 185 -3.44 -9.28 11.56
CA GLU A 185 -4.33 -9.83 12.59
C GLU A 185 -5.00 -11.15 12.20
N ALA A 186 -4.98 -11.51 10.92
CA ALA A 186 -5.61 -12.74 10.44
C ALA A 186 -5.06 -13.97 11.20
N PRO A 187 -5.94 -14.80 11.79
CA PRO A 187 -5.52 -15.95 12.62
C PRO A 187 -4.92 -17.08 11.82
N ASP A 188 -5.32 -17.22 10.55
CA ASP A 188 -4.86 -18.24 9.64
C ASP A 188 -4.59 -17.71 8.23
N ASP A 189 -3.87 -18.49 7.44
CA ASP A 189 -3.50 -18.15 6.06
C ASP A 189 -4.70 -18.01 5.13
N SER A 190 -5.73 -18.82 5.31
CA SER A 190 -6.95 -18.78 4.49
C SER A 190 -7.71 -17.46 4.68
N GLN A 191 -7.77 -16.98 5.93
CA GLN A 191 -8.41 -15.70 6.21
C GLN A 191 -7.59 -14.53 5.67
N ALA A 192 -6.27 -14.55 5.83
CA ALA A 192 -5.39 -13.54 5.26
C ALA A 192 -5.56 -13.44 3.72
N MET A 193 -5.57 -14.59 3.05
CA MET A 193 -5.82 -14.64 1.61
C MET A 193 -7.21 -14.15 1.21
N SER A 194 -8.23 -14.50 1.97
CA SER A 194 -9.60 -14.04 1.70
C SER A 194 -9.73 -12.52 1.80
N ILE A 195 -9.05 -11.91 2.78
CA ILE A 195 -8.96 -10.45 2.93
C ILE A 195 -8.27 -9.84 1.69
N LEU A 196 -7.10 -10.37 1.31
CA LEU A 196 -6.33 -9.88 0.16
C LEU A 196 -7.09 -10.05 -1.15
N ARG A 197 -7.75 -11.21 -1.36
CA ARG A 197 -8.61 -11.48 -2.51
C ARG A 197 -9.76 -10.47 -2.63
N GLY A 198 -10.45 -10.23 -1.51
CA GLY A 198 -11.56 -9.26 -1.47
C GLY A 198 -11.10 -7.85 -1.86
N PHE A 199 -9.96 -7.46 -1.37
CA PHE A 199 -9.33 -6.19 -1.71
C PHE A 199 -8.97 -6.12 -3.20
N LEU A 200 -8.24 -7.11 -3.73
CA LEU A 200 -7.82 -7.15 -5.12
C LEU A 200 -9.00 -7.06 -6.08
N ARG A 201 -10.05 -7.83 -5.85
CA ARG A 201 -11.27 -7.79 -6.67
C ARG A 201 -11.91 -6.40 -6.69
N HIS A 202 -11.98 -5.73 -5.54
CA HIS A 202 -12.54 -4.38 -5.45
C HIS A 202 -11.68 -3.37 -6.22
N GLU A 203 -10.37 -3.38 -6.04
CA GLU A 203 -9.47 -2.45 -6.71
C GLU A 203 -9.41 -2.69 -8.23
N ILE A 204 -9.43 -3.95 -8.68
CA ILE A 204 -9.50 -4.28 -10.10
C ILE A 204 -10.76 -3.67 -10.73
N GLN A 205 -11.92 -3.82 -10.08
CA GLN A 205 -13.16 -3.22 -10.56
C GLN A 205 -13.06 -1.70 -10.69
N ILE A 206 -12.45 -1.02 -9.71
CA ILE A 206 -12.23 0.43 -9.76
C ILE A 206 -11.33 0.79 -10.95
N LEU A 207 -10.22 0.08 -11.13
CA LEU A 207 -9.27 0.33 -12.22
C LEU A 207 -9.91 0.10 -13.59
N GLU A 208 -10.70 -0.95 -13.75
CA GLU A 208 -11.43 -1.23 -15.00
C GLU A 208 -12.44 -0.12 -15.33
N VAL A 209 -13.18 0.37 -14.32
CA VAL A 209 -14.11 1.49 -14.51
C VAL A 209 -13.36 2.77 -14.89
N ARG A 210 -12.27 3.08 -14.21
CA ARG A 210 -11.41 4.23 -14.55
C ARG A 210 -10.88 4.14 -15.97
N LYS A 211 -10.41 2.97 -16.38
CA LYS A 211 -9.93 2.73 -17.75
C LYS A 211 -11.05 2.98 -18.77
N LYS A 212 -12.24 2.42 -18.56
CA LYS A 212 -13.41 2.65 -19.44
C LYS A 212 -13.80 4.12 -19.55
N ILE A 213 -13.72 4.88 -18.45
CA ILE A 213 -14.00 6.33 -18.45
C ILE A 213 -12.93 7.07 -19.26
N SER A 214 -11.66 6.75 -19.04
CA SER A 214 -10.55 7.35 -19.77
C SER A 214 -10.61 7.06 -21.27
N ASP A 215 -10.88 5.81 -21.65
CA ASP A 215 -11.00 5.41 -23.05
C ASP A 215 -12.14 6.18 -23.74
N ARG A 216 -13.31 6.29 -23.10
CA ARG A 216 -14.44 7.07 -23.63
C ARG A 216 -14.11 8.56 -23.77
N ALA A 217 -13.41 9.14 -22.80
CA ALA A 217 -13.00 10.55 -22.87
C ALA A 217 -12.03 10.79 -24.04
N ASN A 218 -11.06 9.88 -24.22
CA ASN A 218 -10.11 9.94 -25.34
C ASN A 218 -10.79 9.76 -26.68
N ASP A 219 -11.75 8.83 -26.80
CA ASP A 219 -12.53 8.61 -28.02
C ASP A 219 -13.36 9.85 -28.39
N THR A 220 -13.99 10.50 -27.39
CA THR A 220 -14.77 11.72 -27.60
C THR A 220 -13.88 12.87 -28.08
N MET A 221 -12.73 13.07 -27.40
CA MET A 221 -11.77 14.12 -27.73
C MET A 221 -11.16 13.90 -29.13
N SER A 222 -10.88 12.66 -29.47
CA SER A 222 -10.37 12.30 -30.82
C SER A 222 -11.40 12.58 -31.91
N LYS A 223 -12.69 12.27 -31.68
CA LYS A 223 -13.78 12.60 -32.62
C LYS A 223 -13.96 14.10 -32.77
N GLU A 224 -13.96 14.86 -31.67
CA GLU A 224 -14.10 16.33 -31.74
C GLU A 224 -12.92 16.98 -32.49
N GLN A 225 -11.70 16.49 -32.29
CA GLN A 225 -10.53 16.98 -33.05
C GLN A 225 -10.64 16.63 -34.54
N HIS A 226 -11.09 15.44 -34.87
CA HIS A 226 -11.29 15.04 -36.27
C HIS A 226 -12.37 15.87 -36.93
N ASP A 227 -13.51 16.10 -36.29
CA ASP A 227 -14.58 16.92 -36.75
C ASP A 227 -14.14 18.39 -36.94
N TYR A 228 -13.31 18.90 -36.03
CA TYR A 228 -12.73 20.24 -36.17
C TYR A 228 -11.84 20.34 -37.42
N ILE A 229 -10.94 19.39 -37.63
CA ILE A 229 -10.05 19.35 -38.79
C ILE A 229 -10.85 19.26 -40.09
N LEU A 230 -11.88 18.41 -40.14
CA LEU A 230 -12.76 18.30 -41.31
C LEU A 230 -13.48 19.61 -41.60
N ARG A 231 -14.01 20.30 -40.60
CA ARG A 231 -14.65 21.60 -40.76
C ARG A 231 -13.69 22.66 -41.30
N GLU A 232 -12.46 22.71 -40.81
CA GLU A 232 -11.43 23.62 -41.31
C GLU A 232 -11.04 23.29 -42.76
N GLN A 233 -10.94 22.00 -43.11
CA GLN A 233 -10.68 21.61 -44.51
C GLN A 233 -11.84 22.02 -45.45
N ILE A 234 -13.08 21.79 -45.04
CA ILE A 234 -14.27 22.22 -45.80
C ILE A 234 -14.25 23.73 -45.98
N ARG A 235 -13.94 24.50 -44.93
CA ARG A 235 -13.87 25.96 -44.98
C ARG A 235 -12.77 26.45 -45.93
N ALA A 236 -11.61 25.81 -45.89
CA ALA A 236 -10.52 26.14 -46.82
C ALA A 236 -10.88 25.83 -48.28
N MET A 237 -11.51 24.67 -48.56
CA MET A 237 -11.99 24.33 -49.91
C MET A 237 -13.09 25.28 -50.42
N GLN A 238 -14.01 25.70 -49.56
CA GLN A 238 -15.04 26.69 -49.92
C GLN A 238 -14.42 28.06 -50.27
N GLN A 239 -13.37 28.49 -49.55
CA GLN A 239 -12.63 29.69 -49.88
C GLN A 239 -11.89 29.58 -51.23
N GLU A 240 -11.27 28.43 -51.54
CA GLU A 240 -10.60 28.21 -52.83
C GLU A 240 -11.57 28.13 -54.00
N LEU A 241 -12.78 27.61 -53.81
CA LEU A 241 -13.84 27.53 -54.82
C LEU A 241 -14.57 28.85 -55.02
N GLY A 242 -14.27 29.89 -54.24
CA GLY A 242 -14.91 31.20 -54.37
C GLY A 242 -16.38 31.22 -53.92
N GLU A 243 -16.82 30.20 -53.18
CA GLU A 243 -18.19 30.19 -52.60
C GLU A 243 -18.20 31.14 -51.38
N VAL A 244 -19.00 32.19 -51.52
CA VAL A 244 -19.20 33.21 -50.48
C VAL A 244 -19.91 32.58 -49.30
N THR A 245 -19.26 32.52 -48.16
CA THR A 245 -19.89 32.04 -46.93
C THR A 245 -21.04 32.94 -46.50
N PRO A 246 -22.11 32.43 -45.86
CA PRO A 246 -23.26 33.23 -45.40
C PRO A 246 -22.91 34.46 -44.55
N GLU A 247 -21.75 34.46 -43.94
CA GLU A 247 -21.23 35.59 -43.12
C GLU A 247 -20.71 36.74 -44.00
N THR A 248 -20.16 36.46 -45.18
CA THR A 248 -19.73 37.48 -46.15
C THR A 248 -20.92 38.10 -46.90
N GLU A 249 -21.99 37.30 -47.11
CA GLU A 249 -23.24 37.86 -47.67
C GLU A 249 -23.91 38.82 -46.72
N THR A 250 -23.97 38.55 -45.43
CA THR A 250 -24.56 39.45 -44.45
C THR A 250 -23.74 40.70 -44.20
N SER A 251 -22.41 40.66 -44.31
CA SER A 251 -21.54 41.84 -44.28
C SER A 251 -21.72 42.72 -45.52
N GLY A 252 -21.75 42.09 -46.71
CA GLY A 252 -21.96 42.82 -47.99
C GLY A 252 -23.34 43.42 -48.10
N LEU A 253 -24.38 42.80 -47.52
CA LEU A 253 -25.72 43.36 -47.46
C LEU A 253 -25.85 44.55 -46.47
N ARG A 254 -25.13 44.50 -45.36
CA ARG A 254 -25.06 45.60 -44.38
C ARG A 254 -24.35 46.82 -44.94
N GLU A 255 -23.26 46.64 -45.70
CA GLU A 255 -22.59 47.77 -46.36
C GLU A 255 -23.47 48.42 -47.44
N LYS A 256 -24.25 47.63 -48.20
CA LYS A 256 -25.20 48.19 -49.23
C LYS A 256 -26.43 48.86 -48.64
N LEU A 257 -26.79 48.57 -47.41
CA LEU A 257 -27.89 49.22 -46.69
C LEU A 257 -27.45 50.49 -45.95
N ALA A 258 -26.14 50.75 -45.84
CA ALA A 258 -25.57 51.93 -45.19
C ALA A 258 -25.18 53.05 -46.18
N GLN A 259 -25.36 52.81 -47.46
CA GLN A 259 -25.30 53.86 -48.54
C GLN A 259 -26.71 54.26 -48.94
#